data_b9e37a2109e6fcfb1a1a3d13791e4199
#
_entry.id   b9e37a2109e6fcfb1a1a3d13791e4199
#
_cell.length_a   1.000
_cell.length_b   1.000
_cell.length_c   1.000
_cell.angle_alpha   90.00
_cell.angle_beta   90.00
_cell.angle_gamma   90.00
#
_symmetry.space_group_name_H-M   'P 1'
#
loop_
_entity.id
_entity.type
_entity.pdbx_description
1 polymer ?
#
loop_
_entity_poly.entity_id
_entity_poly.type
_entity_poly.pdbx_seq_one_letter_code
_entity_poly.pdbx_strand_id
1 'polypeptide(L)'
;MADTMNDALGMIETRGFAAMVEAADAMVKAARVDLMGYEKIGGGYVTVIVRGDVAACRAAVDAGARAAEKVGEIVTTHVIPRPHASVDQALPIGQATPRPRHGREV
;
A
#
# COMPACT_ATOMS: atom_id res chain seq x y z
N MET A 1 -11.73 -8.18 15.25
CA MET A 1 -11.52 -7.77 13.99
C MET A 1 -11.30 -6.30 13.90
N ALA A 2 -10.35 -5.90 13.17
CA ALA A 2 -10.03 -4.51 13.11
C ALA A 2 -11.13 -3.74 12.38
N ASP A 3 -11.40 -2.57 12.87
CA ASP A 3 -12.32 -1.68 12.21
C ASP A 3 -11.56 -0.97 11.11
N THR A 4 -11.86 -1.26 9.86
CA THR A 4 -11.11 -0.70 8.76
C THR A 4 -11.23 0.82 8.69
N MET A 5 -12.24 1.40 9.33
CA MET A 5 -12.36 2.85 9.35
C MET A 5 -11.29 3.50 10.19
N ASN A 6 -10.67 2.75 11.09
CA ASN A 6 -9.58 3.28 11.90
C ASN A 6 -8.21 2.93 11.38
N ASP A 7 -8.15 2.18 10.29
CA ASP A 7 -6.86 1.82 9.72
C ASP A 7 -6.27 2.98 8.96
N ALA A 8 -4.96 3.03 8.98
CA ALA A 8 -4.23 3.98 8.16
C ALA A 8 -3.97 3.39 6.78
N LEU A 9 -3.62 4.26 5.86
CA LEU A 9 -3.19 3.84 4.53
C LEU A 9 -1.74 4.24 4.33
N GLY A 10 -0.98 3.37 3.69
CA GLY A 10 0.36 3.68 3.24
C GLY A 10 0.39 3.59 1.73
N MET A 11 1.04 4.55 1.08
CA MET A 11 1.08 4.60 -0.37
C MET A 11 2.47 4.94 -0.85
N ILE A 12 2.88 4.29 -1.94
CA ILE A 12 4.12 4.62 -2.61
C ILE A 12 3.81 4.73 -4.08
N GLU A 13 4.15 5.88 -4.65
CA GLU A 13 4.02 6.07 -6.08
C GLU A 13 5.38 5.92 -6.71
N THR A 14 5.47 5.07 -7.73
CA THR A 14 6.72 4.82 -8.44
C THR A 14 6.52 5.10 -9.91
N ARG A 15 7.64 5.25 -10.60
CA ARG A 15 7.62 5.28 -12.03
C ARG A 15 8.11 3.91 -12.49
N GLY A 16 7.21 3.18 -13.15
CA GLY A 16 7.54 1.86 -13.61
C GLY A 16 6.98 0.76 -12.71
N PHE A 17 6.60 -0.32 -13.36
CA PHE A 17 5.94 -1.42 -12.67
C PHE A 17 6.91 -2.21 -11.80
N ALA A 18 8.16 -2.35 -12.24
CA ALA A 18 9.13 -3.14 -11.48
C ALA A 18 9.41 -2.51 -10.12
N ALA A 19 9.54 -1.19 -10.07
CA ALA A 19 9.76 -0.52 -8.79
C ALA A 19 8.55 -0.70 -7.88
N MET A 20 7.35 -0.68 -8.44
CA MET A 20 6.14 -0.87 -7.67
C MET A 20 6.09 -2.26 -7.05
N VAL A 21 6.47 -3.28 -7.82
CA VAL A 21 6.48 -4.66 -7.31
C VAL A 21 7.46 -4.80 -6.15
N GLU A 22 8.65 -4.19 -6.31
CA GLU A 22 9.63 -4.22 -5.23
C GLU A 22 9.12 -3.52 -3.98
N ALA A 23 8.45 -2.39 -4.18
CA ALA A 23 7.88 -1.66 -3.05
C ALA A 23 6.84 -2.52 -2.35
N ALA A 24 5.94 -3.12 -3.12
CA ALA A 24 4.86 -3.92 -2.55
C ALA A 24 5.40 -5.10 -1.74
N ASP A 25 6.39 -5.79 -2.29
CA ASP A 25 6.97 -6.94 -1.63
C ASP A 25 7.64 -6.53 -0.32
N ALA A 26 8.43 -5.47 -0.35
CA ALA A 26 9.11 -5.00 0.84
C ALA A 26 8.13 -4.51 1.91
N MET A 27 7.05 -3.86 1.50
CA MET A 27 6.07 -3.34 2.43
C MET A 27 5.42 -4.46 3.23
N VAL A 28 4.96 -5.51 2.54
CA VAL A 28 4.25 -6.59 3.25
C VAL A 28 5.19 -7.47 4.05
N LYS A 29 6.48 -7.45 3.74
CA LYS A 29 7.45 -8.19 4.52
C LYS A 29 7.92 -7.42 5.74
N ALA A 30 7.89 -6.10 5.68
CA ALA A 30 8.45 -5.28 6.75
C ALA A 30 7.50 -5.06 7.91
N ALA A 31 6.21 -5.09 7.66
CA ALA A 31 5.25 -4.74 8.70
C ALA A 31 3.94 -5.47 8.45
N ARG A 32 3.11 -5.49 9.50
CA ARG A 32 1.83 -6.16 9.39
C ARG A 32 0.83 -5.23 8.73
N VAL A 33 0.85 -5.23 7.41
CA VAL A 33 -0.07 -4.45 6.60
C VAL A 33 -0.69 -5.36 5.55
N ASP A 34 -1.85 -4.96 5.07
CA ASP A 34 -2.51 -5.67 3.98
C ASP A 34 -2.31 -4.91 2.69
N LEU A 35 -1.90 -5.63 1.66
CA LEU A 35 -1.77 -5.03 0.35
C LEU A 35 -3.15 -4.90 -0.25
N MET A 36 -3.56 -3.68 -0.52
CA MET A 36 -4.89 -3.43 -1.03
C MET A 36 -4.94 -3.47 -2.55
N GLY A 37 -3.85 -3.13 -3.19
CA GLY A 37 -3.80 -3.14 -4.63
C GLY A 37 -2.90 -2.05 -5.15
N TYR A 38 -3.00 -1.80 -6.45
CA TYR A 38 -2.25 -0.73 -7.06
C TYR A 38 -3.12 -0.03 -8.09
N GLU A 39 -2.76 1.22 -8.39
CA GLU A 39 -3.46 2.02 -9.37
C GLU A 39 -2.47 2.49 -10.40
N LYS A 40 -2.78 2.29 -11.66
CA LYS A 40 -1.99 2.84 -12.75
C LYS A 40 -2.55 4.20 -13.07
N ILE A 41 -1.69 5.20 -12.99
CA ILE A 41 -2.17 6.57 -13.15
C ILE A 41 -1.96 7.07 -14.57
N GLY A 42 -1.06 6.44 -15.30
CA GLY A 42 -0.73 6.88 -16.64
C GLY A 42 0.70 7.39 -16.68
N GLY A 43 1.29 7.43 -17.85
CA GLY A 43 2.65 7.89 -18.01
C GLY A 43 3.68 7.00 -17.34
N GLY A 44 3.33 5.77 -17.05
CA GLY A 44 4.23 4.87 -16.36
C GLY A 44 4.20 4.97 -14.85
N TYR A 45 3.34 5.82 -14.30
CA TYR A 45 3.24 5.98 -12.85
C TYR A 45 2.29 4.95 -12.25
N VAL A 46 2.69 4.38 -11.13
CA VAL A 46 1.90 3.35 -10.44
C VAL A 46 1.95 3.63 -8.95
N THR A 47 0.79 3.57 -8.31
CA THR A 47 0.71 3.75 -6.86
C THR A 47 0.32 2.42 -6.23
N VAL A 48 1.09 1.98 -5.24
CA VAL A 48 0.74 0.79 -4.47
C VAL A 48 0.22 1.22 -3.11
N ILE A 49 -0.79 0.52 -2.63
CA ILE A 49 -1.53 0.91 -1.43
C ILE A 49 -1.58 -0.23 -0.45
N VAL A 50 -1.23 0.06 0.81
CA VAL A 50 -1.35 -0.90 1.90
C VAL A 50 -2.21 -0.30 3.00
N ARG A 51 -2.74 -1.16 3.85
CA ARG A 51 -3.60 -0.77 4.95
C ARG A 51 -3.16 -1.46 6.23
N GLY A 52 -3.20 -0.75 7.34
CA GLY A 52 -2.82 -1.29 8.62
C GLY A 52 -2.82 -0.17 9.65
N ASP A 53 -2.30 -0.45 10.86
CA ASP A 53 -2.22 0.65 11.80
C ASP A 53 -1.15 1.64 11.36
N VAL A 54 -1.16 2.83 11.93
CA VAL A 54 -0.33 3.92 11.44
C VAL A 54 1.16 3.61 11.56
N ALA A 55 1.57 2.96 12.65
CA ALA A 55 2.97 2.63 12.84
C ALA A 55 3.42 1.58 11.81
N ALA A 56 2.57 0.60 11.56
CA ALA A 56 2.87 -0.42 10.58
C ALA A 56 2.95 0.17 9.18
N CYS A 57 2.04 1.09 8.85
CA CYS A 57 2.08 1.75 7.55
C CYS A 57 3.34 2.58 7.37
N ARG A 58 3.77 3.30 8.41
CA ARG A 58 5.00 4.06 8.31
C ARG A 58 6.20 3.16 8.10
N ALA A 59 6.28 2.06 8.84
CA ALA A 59 7.38 1.12 8.67
C ALA A 59 7.36 0.49 7.29
N ALA A 60 6.17 0.13 6.80
CA ALA A 60 6.02 -0.48 5.50
C ALA A 60 6.46 0.49 4.39
N VAL A 61 5.97 1.73 4.45
CA VAL A 61 6.30 2.72 3.43
C VAL A 61 7.80 2.99 3.40
N ASP A 62 8.41 3.10 4.57
CA ASP A 62 9.83 3.34 4.65
C ASP A 62 10.63 2.21 4.03
N ALA A 63 10.30 0.98 4.35
CA ALA A 63 10.99 -0.19 3.79
C ALA A 63 10.74 -0.32 2.29
N GLY A 64 9.50 -0.07 1.87
CA GLY A 64 9.16 -0.19 0.46
C GLY A 64 9.87 0.83 -0.39
N ALA A 65 9.97 2.06 0.09
CA ALA A 65 10.65 3.11 -0.64
C ALA A 65 12.13 2.77 -0.81
N ARG A 66 12.77 2.30 0.26
CA ARG A 66 14.18 1.94 0.17
C ARG A 66 14.43 0.81 -0.81
N ALA A 67 13.56 -0.19 -0.82
CA ALA A 67 13.72 -1.31 -1.73
C ALA A 67 13.50 -0.88 -3.18
N ALA A 68 12.48 -0.06 -3.40
CA ALA A 68 12.12 0.33 -4.76
C ALA A 68 13.14 1.28 -5.37
N GLU A 69 13.79 2.11 -4.55
CA GLU A 69 14.82 3.02 -5.07
C GLU A 69 15.94 2.31 -5.79
N LYS A 70 16.20 1.07 -5.43
CA LYS A 70 17.27 0.30 -6.05
C LYS A 70 16.89 -0.18 -7.44
N VAL A 71 15.61 -0.15 -7.77
CA VAL A 71 15.13 -0.69 -9.04
C VAL A 71 14.63 0.40 -9.96
N GLY A 72 14.09 1.47 -9.39
CA GLY A 72 13.52 2.52 -10.20
C GLY A 72 13.32 3.79 -9.39
N GLU A 73 12.42 4.62 -9.88
CA GLU A 73 12.22 5.94 -9.31
C GLU A 73 11.03 5.97 -8.37
N ILE A 74 11.23 6.53 -7.17
CA ILE A 74 10.15 6.81 -6.24
C ILE A 74 9.69 8.22 -6.51
N VAL A 75 8.41 8.38 -6.78
CA VAL A 75 7.84 9.70 -7.03
C VAL A 75 7.42 10.34 -5.73
N THR A 76 6.67 9.60 -4.91
CA THR A 76 6.25 10.13 -3.62
C THR A 76 5.81 9.00 -2.72
N THR A 77 5.82 9.27 -1.41
CA THR A 77 5.30 8.35 -0.42
C THR A 77 4.34 9.10 0.47
N HIS A 78 3.39 8.38 1.05
CA HIS A 78 2.38 9.04 1.84
C HIS A 78 1.79 8.07 2.86
N VAL A 79 1.50 8.57 4.05
CA VAL A 79 0.78 7.80 5.05
C VAL A 79 -0.40 8.63 5.49
N ILE A 80 -1.59 8.08 5.37
CA ILE A 80 -2.81 8.75 5.78
C ILE A 80 -3.33 8.05 7.01
N PRO A 81 -3.25 8.69 8.18
CA PRO A 81 -3.61 8.01 9.42
C PRO A 81 -5.08 7.62 9.53
N ARG A 82 -5.96 8.41 8.97
CA ARG A 82 -7.38 8.10 9.01
C ARG A 82 -8.03 8.61 7.75
N PRO A 83 -8.15 7.75 6.73
CA PRO A 83 -8.66 8.21 5.46
C PRO A 83 -10.10 8.71 5.58
N HIS A 84 -10.39 9.78 4.87
CA HIS A 84 -11.76 10.24 4.77
C HIS A 84 -12.58 9.18 4.02
N ALA A 85 -13.86 9.09 4.33
CA ALA A 85 -14.71 8.07 3.72
C ALA A 85 -14.69 8.11 2.19
N SER A 86 -14.56 9.29 1.61
CA SER A 86 -14.53 9.40 0.15
C SER A 86 -13.30 8.75 -0.47
N VAL A 87 -12.25 8.53 0.29
CA VAL A 87 -11.06 7.87 -0.22
C VAL A 87 -11.35 6.40 -0.51
N ASP A 88 -12.19 5.76 0.30
CA ASP A 88 -12.56 4.38 0.08
C ASP A 88 -13.25 4.21 -1.26
N GLN A 89 -13.94 5.22 -1.73
CA GLN A 89 -14.65 5.14 -3.01
C GLN A 89 -13.73 5.41 -4.18
N ALA A 90 -12.70 6.21 -3.97
CA ALA A 90 -11.80 6.62 -5.05
C ALA A 90 -10.65 5.67 -5.28
N LEU A 91 -10.24 4.92 -4.27
CA LEU A 91 -9.09 4.03 -4.36
C LEU A 91 -9.51 2.60 -4.07
N PRO A 92 -8.71 1.62 -4.48
CA PRO A 92 -9.08 0.22 -4.30
C PRO A 92 -8.77 -0.26 -2.88
N ILE A 93 -9.23 0.45 -1.87
CA ILE A 93 -8.87 0.12 -0.50
C ILE A 93 -10.00 -0.53 0.27
N GLY A 94 -11.25 -0.17 -0.04
CA GLY A 94 -12.37 -0.78 0.64
C GLY A 94 -13.00 -1.87 -0.16
N GLN A 95 -12.69 -1.90 -1.46
CA GLN A 95 -13.28 -2.85 -2.34
C GLN A 95 -12.29 -3.79 -2.92
N ALA A 96 -11.10 -3.83 -2.41
CA ALA A 96 -10.10 -4.70 -2.93
C ALA A 96 -10.56 -6.13 -2.80
N THR A 97 -10.12 -6.96 -3.73
CA THR A 97 -10.40 -8.35 -3.67
C THR A 97 -9.92 -8.91 -2.35
N PRO A 98 -10.75 -9.57 -1.62
CA PRO A 98 -10.29 -10.15 -0.36
C PRO A 98 -9.22 -11.15 -0.65
N ARG A 99 -8.17 -11.10 0.15
CA ARG A 99 -7.13 -12.07 -0.03
C ARG A 99 -7.29 -13.11 1.07
N PRO A 100 -6.76 -14.29 0.85
CA PRO A 100 -6.84 -15.32 1.87
C PRO A 100 -6.22 -14.80 3.14
N ARG A 101 -6.88 -15.01 4.24
CA ARG A 101 -6.32 -14.63 5.47
C ARG A 101 -5.49 -15.73 5.90
N HIS A 102 -4.38 -15.48 6.31
CA HIS A 102 -3.41 -16.41 6.74
C HIS A 102 -4.01 -17.65 7.32
N GLY A 103 -4.31 -18.59 6.51
CA GLY A 103 -4.86 -19.82 6.95
C GLY A 103 -6.29 -19.79 7.32
N ARG A 104 -6.91 -18.68 7.24
CA ARG A 104 -8.24 -18.56 7.59
C ARG A 104 -9.06 -18.26 6.42
N GLU A 105 -8.92 -18.81 5.45
CA GLU A 105 -9.60 -18.54 4.35
C GLU A 105 -10.94 -18.81 4.40
N VAL A 106 -11.65 -18.23 3.95
CA VAL A 106 -12.97 -18.63 4.14
C VAL A 106 -13.83 -18.95 3.06
#